data_f385957670091f61a6302559693ab6ad
#
_entry.id   f385957670091f61a6302559693ab6ad
#
_cell.length_a   1.000
_cell.length_b   1.000
_cell.length_c   1.000
_cell.angle_alpha   90.00
_cell.angle_beta   90.00
_cell.angle_gamma   90.00
#
_symmetry.space_group_name_H-M   'P 1'
#
loop_
_entity.id
_entity.type
_entity.pdbx_description
1 polymer ?
#
loop_
_entity_poly.entity_id
_entity_poly.type
_entity_poly.pdbx_seq_one_letter_code
_entity_poly.pdbx_strand_id
1 'polypeptide(L)'
;KALNINEFIERYISNKIDYLSLDLEGIDYDILMKIDLLKTSIENISIEHLHLNKSQKKKMINHLNKHGYSYCGNGYDHQNFDYLFKKKKIIWNRFMSNFLWLFNHKKIKYFNRLIFK
;
A
#
# COMPACT_ATOMS: atom_id res chain seq x y z
N LYS A 1 2.93 -4.98 -28.85
CA LYS A 1 3.24 -5.88 -27.75
C LYS A 1 2.58 -5.35 -26.50
N ALA A 2 1.70 -6.12 -25.86
CA ALA A 2 1.08 -5.71 -24.61
C ALA A 2 2.15 -5.66 -23.51
N LEU A 3 2.14 -4.60 -22.70
CA LEU A 3 2.97 -4.49 -21.49
C LEU A 3 2.17 -5.00 -20.29
N ASN A 4 2.85 -5.60 -19.32
CA ASN A 4 2.22 -5.84 -18.03
C ASN A 4 2.17 -4.52 -17.22
N ILE A 5 1.32 -4.47 -16.19
CA ILE A 5 1.09 -3.24 -15.43
C ILE A 5 2.36 -2.70 -14.75
N ASN A 6 3.24 -3.58 -14.25
CA ASN A 6 4.46 -3.15 -13.57
C ASN A 6 5.48 -2.58 -14.57
N GLU A 7 5.64 -3.20 -15.75
CA GLU A 7 6.46 -2.64 -16.83
C GLU A 7 5.92 -1.28 -17.31
N PHE A 8 4.60 -1.13 -17.36
CA PHE A 8 3.98 0.15 -17.74
C PHE A 8 4.27 1.24 -16.71
N ILE A 9 4.09 0.94 -15.42
CA ILE A 9 4.39 1.88 -14.33
C ILE A 9 5.85 2.30 -14.37
N GLU A 10 6.77 1.33 -14.47
CA GLU A 10 8.21 1.59 -14.48
C GLU A 10 8.66 2.44 -15.66
N ARG A 11 8.09 2.22 -16.85
CA ARG A 11 8.50 2.92 -18.08
C ARG A 11 7.87 4.31 -18.24
N TYR A 12 6.62 4.47 -17.85
CA TYR A 12 5.82 5.63 -18.30
C TYR A 12 5.29 6.50 -17.18
N ILE A 13 5.27 5.99 -15.93
CA ILE A 13 4.70 6.75 -14.84
C ILE A 13 5.81 7.18 -13.88
N SER A 14 6.01 6.45 -12.85
CA SER A 14 7.00 6.68 -11.80
C SER A 14 6.76 5.63 -10.70
N ASN A 15 7.76 5.37 -9.90
CA ASN A 15 7.59 4.55 -8.71
C ASN A 15 6.84 5.26 -7.56
N LYS A 16 6.49 6.53 -7.74
CA LYS A 16 5.68 7.31 -6.80
C LYS A 16 4.44 7.83 -7.51
N ILE A 17 3.27 7.44 -7.00
CA ILE A 17 1.95 7.78 -7.53
C ILE A 17 1.13 8.38 -6.41
N ASP A 18 0.62 9.60 -6.58
CA ASP A 18 -0.20 10.26 -5.56
C ASP A 18 -1.63 9.69 -5.53
N TYR A 19 -2.15 9.32 -6.69
CA TYR A 19 -3.49 8.76 -6.81
C TYR A 19 -3.58 7.79 -7.99
N LEU A 20 -4.01 6.56 -7.72
CA LEU A 20 -4.32 5.55 -8.73
C LEU A 20 -5.82 5.33 -8.73
N SER A 21 -6.46 5.56 -9.88
CA SER A 21 -7.85 5.19 -10.12
C SER A 21 -7.91 4.01 -11.07
N LEU A 22 -8.61 2.97 -10.68
CA LEU A 22 -8.89 1.80 -11.49
C LEU A 22 -10.40 1.72 -11.74
N ASP A 23 -10.77 1.89 -13.00
CA ASP A 23 -12.12 1.79 -13.54
C ASP A 23 -12.00 1.18 -14.96
N LEU A 24 -11.97 -0.15 -15.01
CA LEU A 24 -11.62 -0.95 -16.19
C LEU A 24 -12.72 -1.98 -16.51
N GLU A 25 -13.94 -1.67 -16.11
CA GLU A 25 -15.14 -2.45 -16.45
C GLU A 25 -15.00 -3.95 -16.13
N GLY A 26 -14.55 -4.25 -14.91
CA GLY A 26 -14.55 -5.61 -14.36
C GLY A 26 -13.18 -6.32 -14.33
N ILE A 27 -12.10 -5.74 -14.86
CA ILE A 27 -10.75 -6.31 -14.72
C ILE A 27 -9.89 -5.61 -13.66
N ASP A 28 -10.47 -4.66 -12.94
CA ASP A 28 -9.84 -3.81 -11.93
C ASP A 28 -9.14 -4.61 -10.84
N TYR A 29 -9.85 -5.61 -10.32
CA TYR A 29 -9.33 -6.52 -9.31
C TYR A 29 -8.07 -7.25 -9.79
N ASP A 30 -8.10 -7.80 -11.01
CA ASP A 30 -6.98 -8.56 -11.55
C ASP A 30 -5.76 -7.68 -11.80
N ILE A 31 -5.98 -6.45 -12.23
CA ILE A 31 -4.91 -5.45 -12.40
C ILE A 31 -4.32 -5.06 -11.05
N LEU A 32 -5.16 -4.70 -10.07
CA LEU A 32 -4.71 -4.35 -8.73
C LEU A 32 -3.85 -5.45 -8.09
N MET A 33 -4.31 -6.71 -8.19
CA MET A 33 -3.62 -7.85 -7.61
C MET A 33 -2.26 -8.16 -8.26
N LYS A 34 -2.00 -7.59 -9.45
CA LYS A 34 -0.72 -7.72 -10.17
C LYS A 34 0.25 -6.58 -9.91
N ILE A 35 -0.21 -5.45 -9.36
CA ILE A 35 0.67 -4.31 -9.05
C ILE A 35 1.63 -4.69 -7.92
N ASP A 36 2.93 -4.47 -8.15
CA ASP A 36 3.96 -4.64 -7.13
C ASP A 36 3.95 -3.43 -6.16
N LEU A 37 3.11 -3.53 -5.12
CA LEU A 37 2.93 -2.49 -4.11
C LEU A 37 4.14 -2.33 -3.16
N LEU A 38 5.15 -3.20 -3.27
CA LEU A 38 6.41 -3.04 -2.54
C LEU A 38 7.37 -2.12 -3.31
N LYS A 39 7.36 -2.20 -4.64
CA LYS A 39 8.20 -1.35 -5.51
C LYS A 39 7.54 -0.03 -5.85
N THR A 40 6.21 -0.01 -5.96
CA THR A 40 5.44 1.18 -6.32
C THR A 40 4.81 1.80 -5.10
N SER A 41 5.19 3.03 -4.76
CA SER A 41 4.57 3.80 -3.68
C SER A 41 3.36 4.53 -4.21
N ILE A 42 2.16 4.10 -3.82
CA ILE A 42 0.89 4.74 -4.18
C ILE A 42 0.30 5.32 -2.90
N GLU A 43 -0.03 6.61 -2.89
CA GLU A 43 -0.60 7.27 -1.70
C GLU A 43 -2.08 6.96 -1.53
N ASN A 44 -2.84 7.00 -2.63
CA ASN A 44 -4.28 6.76 -2.62
C ASN A 44 -4.64 5.84 -3.78
N ILE A 45 -5.56 4.90 -3.53
CA ILE A 45 -6.07 3.97 -4.54
C ILE A 45 -7.61 4.04 -4.51
N SER A 46 -8.21 4.38 -5.64
CA SER A 46 -9.64 4.19 -5.91
C SER A 46 -9.81 3.00 -6.83
N ILE A 47 -10.77 2.15 -6.54
CA ILE A 47 -11.02 0.97 -7.35
C ILE A 47 -12.50 0.66 -7.40
N GLU A 48 -13.04 0.49 -8.61
CA GLU A 48 -14.40 0.04 -8.82
C GLU A 48 -14.60 -1.36 -8.22
N HIS A 49 -15.70 -1.53 -7.49
CA HIS A 49 -16.02 -2.80 -6.84
C HIS A 49 -17.36 -3.38 -7.27
N LEU A 50 -18.05 -2.76 -8.21
CA LEU A 50 -19.40 -3.15 -8.64
C LEU A 50 -19.44 -4.61 -9.09
N HIS A 51 -18.50 -5.00 -9.93
CA HIS A 51 -18.39 -6.33 -10.52
C HIS A 51 -17.76 -7.39 -9.60
N LEU A 52 -17.32 -7.00 -8.41
CA LEU A 52 -16.62 -7.92 -7.49
C LEU A 52 -17.62 -8.69 -6.61
N ASN A 53 -17.44 -9.99 -6.53
CA ASN A 53 -18.14 -10.81 -5.54
C ASN A 53 -17.57 -10.60 -4.12
N LYS A 54 -18.29 -11.08 -3.09
CA LYS A 54 -17.91 -10.92 -1.68
C LYS A 54 -16.51 -11.46 -1.37
N SER A 55 -16.12 -12.56 -1.99
CA SER A 55 -14.79 -13.18 -1.78
C SER A 55 -13.69 -12.30 -2.36
N GLN A 56 -13.87 -11.77 -3.57
CA GLN A 56 -12.93 -10.86 -4.22
C GLN A 56 -12.78 -9.55 -3.43
N LYS A 57 -13.89 -8.94 -2.99
CA LYS A 57 -13.87 -7.75 -2.11
C LYS A 57 -13.04 -7.99 -0.85
N LYS A 58 -13.27 -9.12 -0.17
CA LYS A 58 -12.50 -9.49 1.03
C LYS A 58 -11.02 -9.71 0.74
N LYS A 59 -10.68 -10.41 -0.35
CA LYS A 59 -9.29 -10.65 -0.75
C LYS A 59 -8.58 -9.33 -1.09
N MET A 60 -9.23 -8.44 -1.81
CA MET A 60 -8.70 -7.12 -2.17
C MET A 60 -8.39 -6.28 -0.94
N ILE A 61 -9.36 -6.14 -0.02
CA ILE A 61 -9.18 -5.41 1.24
C ILE A 61 -8.02 -5.99 2.05
N ASN A 62 -7.97 -7.31 2.18
CA ASN A 62 -6.88 -7.99 2.91
C ASN A 62 -5.53 -7.78 2.24
N HIS A 63 -5.47 -7.83 0.91
CA HIS A 63 -4.25 -7.60 0.13
C HIS A 63 -3.72 -6.18 0.38
N LEU A 64 -4.57 -5.17 0.23
CA LEU A 64 -4.21 -3.77 0.46
C LEU A 64 -3.81 -3.52 1.92
N ASN A 65 -4.54 -4.07 2.89
CA ASN A 65 -4.19 -3.96 4.31
C ASN A 65 -2.80 -4.53 4.62
N LYS A 66 -2.44 -5.68 4.04
CA LYS A 66 -1.10 -6.29 4.19
C LYS A 66 0.01 -5.41 3.61
N HIS A 67 -0.29 -4.61 2.59
CA HIS A 67 0.65 -3.66 1.98
C HIS A 67 0.61 -2.27 2.60
N GLY A 68 -0.04 -2.13 3.76
CA GLY A 68 -0.02 -0.89 4.54
C GLY A 68 -1.06 0.14 4.11
N TYR A 69 -2.13 -0.26 3.45
CA TYR A 69 -3.26 0.61 3.13
C TYR A 69 -4.39 0.45 4.15
N SER A 70 -5.15 1.52 4.36
CA SER A 70 -6.41 1.50 5.12
C SER A 70 -7.57 1.75 4.17
N TYR A 71 -8.63 1.00 4.35
CA TYR A 71 -9.92 1.29 3.71
C TYR A 71 -10.50 2.58 4.31
N CYS A 72 -10.87 3.53 3.47
CA CYS A 72 -11.37 4.85 3.87
C CYS A 72 -12.86 5.06 3.57
N GLY A 73 -13.55 4.03 3.13
CA GLY A 73 -14.96 4.12 2.72
C GLY A 73 -15.10 4.11 1.19
N ASN A 74 -16.26 4.56 0.73
CA ASN A 74 -16.52 4.70 -0.69
C ASN A 74 -15.76 5.89 -1.26
N GLY A 75 -15.38 5.80 -2.55
CA GLY A 75 -14.74 6.87 -3.30
C GLY A 75 -15.67 8.05 -3.57
N TYR A 76 -15.18 8.99 -4.37
CA TYR A 76 -15.91 10.22 -4.70
C TYR A 76 -16.88 10.07 -5.87
N ASP A 77 -17.10 8.86 -6.36
CA ASP A 77 -18.11 8.63 -7.37
C ASP A 77 -19.52 8.81 -6.79
N HIS A 78 -20.41 9.40 -7.56
CA HIS A 78 -21.80 9.71 -7.13
C HIS A 78 -22.65 8.45 -6.86
N GLN A 79 -22.17 7.28 -7.27
CA GLN A 79 -22.90 6.01 -7.23
C GLN A 79 -22.38 5.06 -6.16
N ASN A 80 -21.30 5.41 -5.45
CA ASN A 80 -20.63 4.58 -4.44
C ASN A 80 -20.10 3.23 -4.99
N PHE A 81 -19.69 3.21 -6.25
CA PHE A 81 -19.13 2.02 -6.89
C PHE A 81 -17.64 1.83 -6.62
N ASP A 82 -16.98 2.87 -6.12
CA ASP A 82 -15.57 2.86 -5.81
C ASP A 82 -15.29 2.64 -4.32
N TYR A 83 -14.27 1.85 -4.03
CA TYR A 83 -13.62 1.82 -2.72
C TYR A 83 -12.37 2.68 -2.71
N LEU A 84 -12.22 3.50 -1.68
CA LEU A 84 -11.05 4.33 -1.46
C LEU A 84 -10.12 3.70 -0.41
N PHE A 85 -8.84 3.62 -0.75
CA PHE A 85 -7.76 3.20 0.15
C PHE A 85 -6.68 4.25 0.23
N LYS A 86 -6.11 4.43 1.43
CA LYS A 86 -5.02 5.37 1.68
C LYS A 86 -3.84 4.67 2.32
N LYS A 87 -2.63 5.00 1.88
CA LYS A 87 -1.40 4.49 2.48
C LYS A 87 -1.27 4.99 3.92
N LYS A 88 -1.04 4.06 4.85
CA LYS A 88 -0.79 4.39 6.24
C LYS A 88 0.55 5.12 6.32
N LYS A 89 0.57 6.33 6.86
CA LYS A 89 1.82 6.98 7.24
C LYS A 89 2.39 6.20 8.42
N ILE A 90 3.50 5.50 8.22
CA ILE A 90 4.23 4.89 9.32
C ILE A 90 4.81 6.06 10.13
N ILE A 91 4.22 6.36 11.27
CA ILE A 91 4.76 7.35 12.20
C ILE A 91 5.94 6.68 12.91
N TRP A 92 7.07 6.62 12.22
CA TRP A 92 8.33 6.06 12.75
C TRP A 92 8.76 6.73 14.05
N ASN A 93 8.39 8.00 14.25
CA ASN A 93 8.81 8.80 15.41
C ASN A 93 8.32 8.25 16.75
N ARG A 94 7.17 7.57 16.80
CA ARG A 94 6.61 7.08 18.08
C ARG A 94 7.11 5.70 18.46
N PHE A 95 7.49 4.87 17.47
CA PHE A 95 8.03 3.55 17.73
C PHE A 95 9.53 3.60 18.00
N MET A 96 10.27 4.42 17.25
CA MET A 96 11.71 4.59 17.43
C MET A 96 12.05 5.37 18.71
N SER A 97 11.24 6.35 19.09
CA SER A 97 11.48 7.06 20.36
C SER A 97 11.28 6.14 21.57
N ASN A 98 10.26 5.28 21.55
CA ASN A 98 10.04 4.30 22.63
C ASN A 98 11.08 3.16 22.58
N PHE A 99 11.52 2.75 21.40
CA PHE A 99 12.55 1.74 21.24
C PHE A 99 13.92 2.27 21.65
N LEU A 100 14.29 3.48 21.25
CA LEU A 100 15.52 4.16 21.69
C LEU A 100 15.50 4.51 23.17
N TRP A 101 14.32 4.81 23.75
CA TRP A 101 14.18 5.03 25.20
C TRP A 101 14.43 3.74 25.99
N LEU A 102 13.95 2.60 25.52
CA LEU A 102 14.23 1.27 26.12
C LEU A 102 15.71 0.89 26.05
N PHE A 103 16.46 1.35 25.05
CA PHE A 103 17.88 1.07 24.91
C PHE A 103 18.80 2.10 25.62
N ASN A 104 18.32 3.31 25.91
CA ASN A 104 19.12 4.34 26.57
C ASN A 104 19.31 4.14 28.08
N HIS A 105 18.59 3.20 28.70
CA HIS A 105 18.79 2.84 30.10
C HIS A 105 19.52 1.49 30.24
N LYS A 106 20.85 1.52 30.17
CA LYS A 106 21.81 0.51 30.69
C LYS A 106 22.35 -0.59 29.78
N LYS A 107 22.08 -0.69 28.46
CA LYS A 107 22.68 -1.76 27.63
C LYS A 107 23.41 -1.37 26.36
N ILE A 108 23.68 -0.10 26.11
CA ILE A 108 24.40 0.36 24.89
C ILE A 108 25.88 -0.09 24.87
N LYS A 109 26.47 -0.41 25.99
CA LYS A 109 27.87 -0.92 26.03
C LYS A 109 28.08 -2.29 25.37
N TYR A 110 27.04 -3.09 25.21
CA TYR A 110 27.14 -4.43 24.62
C TYR A 110 26.88 -4.46 23.11
N PHE A 111 26.09 -3.54 22.58
CA PHE A 111 25.70 -3.55 21.16
C PHE A 111 26.82 -3.03 20.25
N ASN A 112 27.57 -2.02 20.68
CA ASN A 112 28.70 -1.49 19.93
C ASN A 112 29.87 -2.49 19.77
N ARG A 113 29.92 -3.56 20.58
CA ARG A 113 30.94 -4.60 20.48
C ARG A 113 30.60 -5.71 19.47
N LEU A 114 29.33 -5.80 19.03
CA LEU A 114 28.86 -6.84 18.11
C LEU A 114 28.78 -6.37 16.64
N ILE A 115 28.74 -5.06 16.39
CA ILE A 115 28.56 -4.51 15.04
C ILE A 115 29.90 -4.04 14.42
N PHE A 116 30.94 -3.86 15.23
CA PHE A 116 32.26 -3.38 14.77
C PHE A 116 33.41 -4.38 15.05
N LYS A 117 33.15 -5.66 14.79
CA LYS A 117 34.21 -6.66 14.65
C LYS A 117 34.15 -7.26 13.27
#